data_0fbcac7ef1d68eda1a2d025a67c004a0
#
_entry.id   0fbcac7ef1d68eda1a2d025a67c004a0
#
_cell.length_a   1.000
_cell.length_b   1.000
_cell.length_c   1.000
_cell.angle_alpha   90.00
_cell.angle_beta   90.00
_cell.angle_gamma   90.00
#
_symmetry.space_group_name_H-M   'P 1'
#
loop_
_entity.id
_entity.type
_entity.pdbx_description
1 polymer ?
#
loop_
_entity_poly.entity_id
_entity_poly.type
_entity_poly.pdbx_seq_one_letter_code
_entity_poly.pdbx_strand_id
1 'polypeptide(L)'
;PALSSVGSPGGSTSALLGIGASVTPQMMLDQYGMRATRKDMQYTWSSRGPALDGDLGVDLTAPGGAIAPVPNWLLRRNTQMNGTSMSSPNACGNIALLLSALKSEKANRTPHRVRRALENTAAPIADLSPHEQGRGMIQIHKAYDWLKNNPPVTDSDFKFDVRIRSRGNARGIYLREPFEVDRVHSVSVTLNPVFHRDAKPTEKINFEKRLLLR
;
A
#
# COMPACT_ATOMS: atom_id res chain seq x y z
N PRO A 1 16.12 11.37 3.95
CA PRO A 1 15.44 11.40 2.67
C PRO A 1 14.31 12.41 2.66
N ALA A 2 14.15 13.10 1.55
CA ALA A 2 13.11 14.12 1.39
C ALA A 2 11.73 13.46 1.30
N LEU A 3 10.71 14.16 1.82
CA LEU A 3 9.31 13.84 1.55
C LEU A 3 9.00 14.07 0.05
N SER A 4 7.88 13.54 -0.42
CA SER A 4 7.43 13.66 -1.82
C SER A 4 8.44 13.12 -2.85
N SER A 5 9.12 12.03 -2.51
CA SER A 5 10.06 11.35 -3.41
C SER A 5 9.44 10.16 -4.16
N VAL A 6 8.15 9.89 -3.97
CA VAL A 6 7.44 8.84 -4.72
C VAL A 6 7.32 9.19 -6.19
N GLY A 7 7.67 8.21 -7.03
CA GLY A 7 7.65 8.35 -8.47
C GLY A 7 6.40 7.80 -9.14
N SER A 8 6.23 8.15 -10.41
CA SER A 8 5.19 7.61 -11.28
C SER A 8 5.68 6.29 -11.93
N PRO A 9 4.80 5.27 -12.11
CA PRO A 9 3.37 5.28 -11.75
C PRO A 9 3.08 4.79 -10.32
N GLY A 10 4.02 4.15 -9.63
CA GLY A 10 3.78 3.40 -8.39
C GLY A 10 3.14 4.20 -7.27
N GLY A 11 3.61 5.43 -7.01
CA GLY A 11 3.08 6.29 -5.95
C GLY A 11 2.09 7.36 -6.43
N SER A 12 1.76 7.40 -7.73
CA SER A 12 0.97 8.49 -8.32
C SER A 12 -0.44 8.09 -8.77
N THR A 13 -0.82 6.83 -8.59
CA THR A 13 -2.15 6.33 -8.98
C THR A 13 -2.71 5.35 -7.97
N SER A 14 -4.01 5.45 -7.69
CA SER A 14 -4.75 4.48 -6.86
C SER A 14 -5.02 3.13 -7.56
N ALA A 15 -4.62 2.97 -8.81
CA ALA A 15 -4.75 1.71 -9.55
C ALA A 15 -3.65 0.70 -9.20
N LEU A 16 -2.53 1.16 -8.63
CA LEU A 16 -1.40 0.35 -8.19
C LEU A 16 -1.27 0.40 -6.67
N LEU A 17 -0.50 -0.54 -6.12
CA LEU A 17 -0.02 -0.50 -4.74
C LEU A 17 1.42 0.02 -4.75
N GLY A 18 1.64 1.18 -4.15
CA GLY A 18 2.98 1.73 -3.93
C GLY A 18 3.67 0.96 -2.80
N ILE A 19 4.79 0.28 -3.11
CA ILE A 19 5.50 -0.56 -2.15
C ILE A 19 6.82 0.07 -1.74
N GLY A 20 6.93 0.42 -0.45
CA GLY A 20 8.17 0.85 0.18
C GLY A 20 9.08 -0.32 0.54
N ALA A 21 10.34 0.00 0.88
CA ALA A 21 11.35 -0.99 1.25
C ALA A 21 11.74 -0.87 2.72
N SER A 22 11.58 -1.95 3.47
CA SER A 22 11.93 -2.04 4.88
C SER A 22 12.93 -3.15 5.18
N VAL A 23 13.57 -3.04 6.33
CA VAL A 23 14.54 -4.00 6.85
C VAL A 23 14.25 -4.26 8.32
N THR A 24 14.18 -5.54 8.70
CA THR A 24 14.03 -5.98 10.09
C THR A 24 15.39 -6.24 10.74
N PRO A 25 15.49 -6.29 12.08
CA PRO A 25 16.70 -6.70 12.78
C PRO A 25 17.26 -8.04 12.31
N GLN A 26 16.37 -9.02 12.06
CA GLN A 26 16.80 -10.32 11.56
C GLN A 26 17.41 -10.23 10.17
N MET A 27 16.80 -9.44 9.26
CA MET A 27 17.39 -9.19 7.95
C MET A 27 18.75 -8.48 8.03
N MET A 28 18.91 -7.56 9.00
CA MET A 28 20.20 -6.88 9.22
C MET A 28 21.29 -7.89 9.64
N LEU A 29 20.94 -8.84 10.48
CA LEU A 29 21.87 -9.91 10.88
C LEU A 29 22.17 -10.83 9.69
N ASP A 30 21.15 -11.36 9.02
CA ASP A 30 21.28 -12.41 8.01
C ASP A 30 21.89 -11.90 6.69
N GLN A 31 21.53 -10.69 6.27
CA GLN A 31 21.97 -10.15 5.00
C GLN A 31 23.24 -9.31 5.08
N TYR A 32 23.46 -8.65 6.22
CA TYR A 32 24.58 -7.71 6.37
C TYR A 32 25.58 -8.13 7.44
N GLY A 33 25.33 -9.23 8.17
CA GLY A 33 26.20 -9.68 9.26
C GLY A 33 26.30 -8.67 10.40
N MET A 34 25.30 -7.83 10.59
CA MET A 34 25.32 -6.79 11.63
C MET A 34 25.20 -7.42 13.00
N ARG A 35 26.24 -7.29 13.84
CA ARG A 35 26.23 -7.79 15.22
C ARG A 35 25.34 -6.98 16.15
N ALA A 36 25.27 -5.66 15.93
CA ALA A 36 24.37 -4.75 16.63
C ALA A 36 23.25 -4.32 15.66
N THR A 37 22.10 -4.96 15.76
CA THR A 37 20.95 -4.64 14.92
C THR A 37 20.20 -3.42 15.46
N ARG A 38 19.55 -2.70 14.57
CA ARG A 38 18.64 -1.61 14.92
C ARG A 38 17.20 -2.13 14.95
N LYS A 39 16.26 -1.31 15.41
CA LYS A 39 14.82 -1.59 15.27
C LYS A 39 14.45 -1.75 13.80
N ASP A 40 13.27 -2.29 13.54
CA ASP A 40 12.66 -2.26 12.21
C ASP A 40 12.70 -0.85 11.64
N MET A 41 13.12 -0.72 10.38
CA MET A 41 13.22 0.58 9.74
C MET A 41 12.97 0.50 8.23
N GLN A 42 12.64 1.64 7.66
CA GLN A 42 12.65 1.79 6.21
C GLN A 42 14.09 2.06 5.73
N TYR A 43 14.45 1.48 4.59
CA TYR A 43 15.70 1.85 3.96
C TYR A 43 15.74 3.35 3.61
N THR A 44 16.88 3.98 3.80
CA THR A 44 17.05 5.43 3.62
C THR A 44 16.81 5.89 2.18
N TRP A 45 17.01 5.02 1.22
CA TRP A 45 16.79 5.27 -0.21
C TRP A 45 15.37 4.92 -0.68
N SER A 46 14.53 4.32 0.17
CA SER A 46 13.13 4.07 -0.18
C SER A 46 12.37 5.39 -0.32
N SER A 47 11.60 5.51 -1.40
CA SER A 47 10.77 6.70 -1.64
C SER A 47 9.73 6.89 -0.54
N ARG A 48 9.36 8.15 -0.32
CA ARG A 48 8.40 8.57 0.70
C ARG A 48 7.33 9.47 0.09
N GLY A 49 6.11 9.31 0.57
CA GLY A 49 5.03 10.24 0.29
C GLY A 49 5.23 11.62 0.95
N PRO A 50 4.23 12.49 0.85
CA PRO A 50 3.02 12.32 0.04
C PRO A 50 3.32 12.42 -1.46
N ALA A 51 2.41 11.94 -2.30
CA ALA A 51 2.43 12.21 -3.73
C ALA A 51 2.11 13.70 -4.00
N LEU A 52 2.42 14.18 -5.20
CA LEU A 52 2.24 15.60 -5.56
C LEU A 52 0.80 16.09 -5.43
N ASP A 53 -0.18 15.21 -5.56
CA ASP A 53 -1.60 15.48 -5.40
C ASP A 53 -2.12 15.21 -3.98
N GLY A 54 -1.21 15.04 -3.01
CA GLY A 54 -1.53 14.85 -1.61
C GLY A 54 -1.94 13.43 -1.21
N ASP A 55 -1.95 12.47 -2.14
CA ASP A 55 -2.17 11.05 -1.77
C ASP A 55 -0.98 10.52 -0.95
N LEU A 56 -1.22 9.42 -0.25
CA LEU A 56 -0.23 8.80 0.64
C LEU A 56 1.08 8.43 -0.09
N GLY A 57 0.98 7.98 -1.34
CA GLY A 57 2.11 7.66 -2.20
C GLY A 57 2.71 6.28 -1.97
N VAL A 58 2.98 5.92 -0.71
CA VAL A 58 3.37 4.57 -0.30
C VAL A 58 2.16 3.92 0.37
N ASP A 59 1.66 2.81 -0.15
CA ASP A 59 0.50 2.11 0.42
C ASP A 59 0.91 1.10 1.49
N LEU A 60 1.95 0.32 1.21
CA LEU A 60 2.49 -0.75 2.06
C LEU A 60 4.00 -0.78 1.98
N THR A 61 4.63 -1.54 2.85
CA THR A 61 6.05 -1.84 2.77
C THR A 61 6.30 -3.35 2.78
N ALA A 62 7.40 -3.76 2.17
CA ALA A 62 7.86 -5.14 2.12
C ALA A 62 9.39 -5.20 2.29
N PRO A 63 9.97 -6.38 2.56
CA PRO A 63 11.42 -6.54 2.66
C PRO A 63 12.16 -5.99 1.42
N GLY A 64 13.08 -5.07 1.64
CA GLY A 64 13.84 -4.38 0.58
C GLY A 64 15.19 -4.99 0.25
N GLY A 65 15.57 -6.07 0.90
CA GLY A 65 16.78 -6.82 0.63
C GLY A 65 16.46 -8.25 0.24
N ALA A 66 17.24 -8.81 -0.68
CA ALA A 66 17.12 -10.20 -1.10
C ALA A 66 18.49 -10.81 -1.39
N ILE A 67 18.64 -12.08 -1.07
CA ILE A 67 19.70 -12.94 -1.58
C ILE A 67 19.06 -13.78 -2.67
N ALA A 68 19.36 -13.45 -3.91
CA ALA A 68 18.71 -14.04 -5.09
C ALA A 68 19.70 -14.83 -5.93
N PRO A 69 19.26 -15.92 -6.57
CA PRO A 69 20.06 -16.62 -7.55
C PRO A 69 20.36 -15.69 -8.74
N VAL A 70 21.49 -15.88 -9.34
CA VAL A 70 21.90 -15.16 -10.56
C VAL A 70 21.87 -16.09 -11.75
N PRO A 71 21.81 -15.57 -13.00
CA PRO A 71 21.86 -16.39 -14.21
C PRO A 71 23.09 -17.31 -14.24
N ASN A 72 22.94 -18.51 -14.79
CA ASN A 72 23.96 -19.56 -14.79
C ASN A 72 25.29 -19.19 -15.50
N TRP A 73 25.27 -18.17 -16.36
CA TRP A 73 26.51 -17.66 -17.00
C TRP A 73 27.35 -16.77 -16.09
N LEU A 74 26.82 -16.37 -14.92
CA LEU A 74 27.62 -15.68 -13.92
C LEU A 74 28.33 -16.71 -13.04
N LEU A 75 29.62 -16.49 -12.75
CA LEU A 75 30.43 -17.36 -11.91
C LEU A 75 30.08 -17.24 -10.42
N ARG A 76 28.87 -16.77 -10.09
CA ARG A 76 28.33 -16.60 -8.76
C ARG A 76 27.07 -17.42 -8.62
N ARG A 77 26.84 -18.04 -7.46
CA ARG A 77 25.59 -18.78 -7.19
C ARG A 77 24.46 -17.84 -6.80
N ASN A 78 24.76 -16.87 -5.97
CA ASN A 78 23.79 -15.91 -5.45
C ASN A 78 24.42 -14.52 -5.43
N THR A 79 23.57 -13.50 -5.46
CA THR A 79 23.95 -12.12 -5.19
C THR A 79 22.98 -11.49 -4.21
N GLN A 80 23.51 -10.62 -3.37
CA GLN A 80 22.70 -9.79 -2.51
C GLN A 80 22.32 -8.51 -3.27
N MET A 81 21.04 -8.18 -3.24
CA MET A 81 20.51 -6.98 -3.87
C MET A 81 19.56 -6.26 -2.91
N ASN A 82 19.61 -4.93 -2.92
CA ASN A 82 18.75 -4.08 -2.11
C ASN A 82 18.06 -3.07 -3.01
N GLY A 83 16.77 -2.88 -2.80
CA GLY A 83 16.00 -1.94 -3.60
C GLY A 83 14.50 -2.12 -3.38
N THR A 84 13.73 -1.10 -3.70
CA THR A 84 12.28 -1.27 -3.89
C THR A 84 11.97 -2.24 -5.03
N SER A 85 12.95 -2.47 -5.92
CA SER A 85 12.95 -3.54 -6.93
C SER A 85 12.93 -4.96 -6.33
N MET A 86 13.28 -5.12 -5.03
CA MET A 86 13.17 -6.37 -4.27
C MET A 86 11.89 -6.41 -3.44
N SER A 87 11.46 -5.27 -2.91
CA SER A 87 10.20 -5.16 -2.16
C SER A 87 8.98 -5.41 -3.05
N SER A 88 8.95 -4.83 -4.24
CA SER A 88 7.81 -4.95 -5.15
C SER A 88 7.54 -6.40 -5.59
N PRO A 89 8.51 -7.18 -6.07
CA PRO A 89 8.28 -8.59 -6.41
C PRO A 89 8.02 -9.46 -5.16
N ASN A 90 8.58 -9.13 -4.00
CA ASN A 90 8.24 -9.80 -2.75
C ASN A 90 6.76 -9.63 -2.42
N ALA A 91 6.25 -8.41 -2.46
CA ALA A 91 4.82 -8.13 -2.27
C ALA A 91 3.96 -8.82 -3.34
N CYS A 92 4.39 -8.81 -4.60
CA CYS A 92 3.70 -9.48 -5.69
C CYS A 92 3.58 -11.00 -5.46
N GLY A 93 4.67 -11.65 -5.06
CA GLY A 93 4.69 -13.08 -4.72
C GLY A 93 3.76 -13.41 -3.56
N ASN A 94 3.78 -12.61 -2.50
CA ASN A 94 2.86 -12.75 -1.37
C ASN A 94 1.39 -12.62 -1.79
N ILE A 95 1.07 -11.63 -2.63
CA ILE A 95 -0.29 -11.44 -3.15
C ILE A 95 -0.69 -12.61 -4.05
N ALA A 96 0.23 -13.15 -4.86
CA ALA A 96 -0.03 -14.32 -5.70
C ALA A 96 -0.38 -15.56 -4.85
N LEU A 97 0.33 -15.78 -3.74
CA LEU A 97 0.00 -16.84 -2.76
C LEU A 97 -1.40 -16.65 -2.18
N LEU A 98 -1.74 -15.42 -1.75
CA LEU A 98 -3.07 -15.10 -1.25
C LEU A 98 -4.17 -15.39 -2.28
N LEU A 99 -3.97 -14.93 -3.52
CA LEU A 99 -4.92 -15.17 -4.61
C LEU A 99 -5.07 -16.64 -4.94
N SER A 100 -3.98 -17.42 -4.87
CA SER A 100 -4.00 -18.87 -5.08
C SER A 100 -4.83 -19.57 -3.99
N ALA A 101 -4.63 -19.23 -2.73
CA ALA A 101 -5.41 -19.76 -1.61
C ALA A 101 -6.90 -19.43 -1.74
N LEU A 102 -7.24 -18.18 -2.01
CA LEU A 102 -8.63 -17.75 -2.22
C LEU A 102 -9.28 -18.41 -3.43
N LYS A 103 -8.48 -18.67 -4.49
CA LYS A 103 -8.97 -19.37 -5.69
C LYS A 103 -9.32 -20.83 -5.38
N SER A 104 -8.49 -21.54 -4.63
CA SER A 104 -8.76 -22.94 -4.23
C SER A 104 -10.03 -23.09 -3.40
N GLU A 105 -10.33 -22.08 -2.57
CA GLU A 105 -11.54 -22.04 -1.74
C GLU A 105 -12.77 -21.43 -2.45
N LYS A 106 -12.63 -21.03 -3.71
CA LYS A 106 -13.66 -20.31 -4.48
C LYS A 106 -14.17 -19.02 -3.78
N ALA A 107 -13.33 -18.43 -2.92
CA ALA A 107 -13.65 -17.21 -2.18
C ALA A 107 -13.65 -15.97 -3.08
N ASN A 108 -14.41 -14.94 -2.66
CA ASN A 108 -14.40 -13.65 -3.34
C ASN A 108 -13.03 -12.98 -3.22
N ARG A 109 -12.45 -12.60 -4.37
CA ARG A 109 -11.10 -12.05 -4.51
C ARG A 109 -11.02 -10.84 -5.44
N THR A 110 -12.02 -9.96 -5.36
CA THR A 110 -11.96 -8.71 -6.13
C THR A 110 -10.73 -7.89 -5.76
N PRO A 111 -10.15 -7.12 -6.68
CA PRO A 111 -8.98 -6.28 -6.40
C PRO A 111 -9.20 -5.34 -5.21
N HIS A 112 -10.39 -4.73 -5.10
CA HIS A 112 -10.70 -3.81 -4.01
C HIS A 112 -10.71 -4.51 -2.65
N ARG A 113 -11.24 -5.72 -2.59
CA ARG A 113 -11.31 -6.52 -1.37
C ARG A 113 -9.92 -6.98 -0.92
N VAL A 114 -9.12 -7.49 -1.86
CA VAL A 114 -7.75 -7.93 -1.58
C VAL A 114 -6.91 -6.75 -1.09
N ARG A 115 -6.97 -5.60 -1.78
CA ARG A 115 -6.27 -4.39 -1.35
C ARG A 115 -6.66 -3.98 0.06
N ARG A 116 -7.94 -3.92 0.36
CA ARG A 116 -8.45 -3.57 1.70
C ARG A 116 -7.95 -4.53 2.78
N ALA A 117 -7.94 -5.83 2.50
CA ALA A 117 -7.41 -6.82 3.44
C ALA A 117 -5.93 -6.57 3.74
N LEU A 118 -5.12 -6.35 2.71
CA LEU A 118 -3.70 -6.06 2.85
C LEU A 118 -3.46 -4.77 3.65
N GLU A 119 -4.19 -3.70 3.35
CA GLU A 119 -4.06 -2.41 4.04
C GLU A 119 -4.51 -2.48 5.51
N ASN A 120 -5.61 -3.21 5.80
CA ASN A 120 -6.15 -3.32 7.15
C ASN A 120 -5.36 -4.26 8.07
N THR A 121 -4.57 -5.15 7.50
CA THR A 121 -3.81 -6.15 8.27
C THR A 121 -2.31 -5.95 8.25
N ALA A 122 -1.83 -4.95 7.53
CA ALA A 122 -0.42 -4.57 7.54
C ALA A 122 0.06 -4.29 8.97
N ALA A 123 1.30 -4.63 9.26
CA ALA A 123 1.92 -4.38 10.57
C ALA A 123 2.65 -3.03 10.53
N PRO A 124 2.16 -2.01 11.25
CA PRO A 124 2.88 -0.74 11.34
C PRO A 124 4.25 -0.93 11.97
N ILE A 125 5.25 -0.28 11.41
CA ILE A 125 6.61 -0.22 11.96
C ILE A 125 6.67 0.97 12.90
N ALA A 126 7.07 0.75 14.14
CA ALA A 126 7.18 1.80 15.15
C ALA A 126 8.14 2.91 14.70
N ASP A 127 7.84 4.13 15.12
CA ASP A 127 8.64 5.33 14.84
C ASP A 127 8.73 5.75 13.35
N LEU A 128 7.99 5.10 12.44
CA LEU A 128 7.86 5.52 11.04
C LEU A 128 6.54 6.23 10.79
N SER A 129 6.59 7.31 10.02
CA SER A 129 5.38 8.01 9.59
C SER A 129 4.60 7.24 8.52
N PRO A 130 3.29 7.49 8.36
CA PRO A 130 2.51 6.90 7.26
C PRO A 130 3.06 7.23 5.87
N HIS A 131 3.71 8.38 5.69
CA HIS A 131 4.35 8.75 4.42
C HIS A 131 5.56 7.89 4.08
N GLU A 132 6.18 7.25 5.08
CA GLU A 132 7.33 6.37 4.90
C GLU A 132 6.89 4.93 4.62
N GLN A 133 5.94 4.43 5.41
CA GLN A 133 5.60 3.01 5.43
C GLN A 133 4.21 2.67 4.85
N GLY A 134 3.39 3.67 4.53
CA GLY A 134 1.98 3.45 4.22
C GLY A 134 1.23 2.91 5.43
N ARG A 135 0.54 1.79 5.24
CA ARG A 135 -0.15 1.05 6.32
C ARG A 135 0.78 0.13 7.12
N GLY A 136 2.03 -0.04 6.67
CA GLY A 136 3.03 -0.89 7.31
C GLY A 136 3.47 -2.08 6.48
N MET A 137 4.15 -3.02 7.14
CA MET A 137 4.68 -4.25 6.53
C MET A 137 3.56 -5.21 6.15
N ILE A 138 3.58 -5.70 4.93
CA ILE A 138 2.62 -6.68 4.40
C ILE A 138 2.56 -7.95 5.27
N GLN A 139 1.33 -8.40 5.60
CA GLN A 139 1.05 -9.58 6.43
C GLN A 139 0.07 -10.50 5.73
N ILE A 140 0.57 -11.40 4.89
CA ILE A 140 -0.29 -12.17 4.00
C ILE A 140 -1.23 -13.14 4.73
N HIS A 141 -0.75 -13.79 5.80
CA HIS A 141 -1.56 -14.70 6.61
C HIS A 141 -2.71 -13.95 7.30
N LYS A 142 -2.45 -12.76 7.85
CA LYS A 142 -3.49 -11.93 8.46
C LYS A 142 -4.51 -11.42 7.43
N ALA A 143 -4.04 -11.09 6.22
CA ALA A 143 -4.92 -10.69 5.13
C ALA A 143 -5.83 -11.84 4.69
N TYR A 144 -5.33 -13.07 4.65
CA TYR A 144 -6.12 -14.26 4.37
C TYR A 144 -7.19 -14.48 5.44
N ASP A 145 -6.81 -14.46 6.72
CA ASP A 145 -7.76 -14.62 7.84
C ASP A 145 -8.81 -13.52 7.85
N TRP A 146 -8.38 -12.28 7.57
CA TRP A 146 -9.30 -11.15 7.45
C TRP A 146 -10.34 -11.37 6.35
N LEU A 147 -9.93 -11.84 5.19
CA LEU A 147 -10.82 -12.11 4.06
C LEU A 147 -11.83 -13.23 4.36
N LYS A 148 -11.45 -14.22 5.15
CA LYS A 148 -12.35 -15.30 5.59
C LYS A 148 -13.36 -14.80 6.62
N ASN A 149 -12.93 -14.00 7.57
CA ASN A 149 -13.75 -13.59 8.72
C ASN A 149 -14.60 -12.33 8.45
N ASN A 150 -14.32 -11.60 7.36
CA ASN A 150 -15.06 -10.40 7.01
C ASN A 150 -15.76 -10.60 5.65
N PRO A 151 -17.01 -11.04 5.62
CA PRO A 151 -17.75 -11.16 4.38
C PRO A 151 -17.92 -9.80 3.70
N PRO A 152 -18.10 -9.73 2.38
CA PRO A 152 -18.31 -8.48 1.67
C PRO A 152 -19.56 -7.76 2.21
N VAL A 153 -19.45 -6.44 2.37
CA VAL A 153 -20.56 -5.58 2.86
C VAL A 153 -21.69 -5.52 1.83
N THR A 154 -21.34 -5.70 0.57
CA THR A 154 -22.25 -5.85 -0.58
C THR A 154 -21.77 -7.05 -1.39
N ASP A 155 -22.60 -7.61 -2.26
CA ASP A 155 -22.20 -8.66 -3.19
C ASP A 155 -21.03 -8.22 -4.08
N SER A 156 -20.82 -6.90 -4.17
CA SER A 156 -19.75 -6.26 -4.92
C SER A 156 -18.92 -5.35 -4.04
N ASP A 157 -17.60 -5.52 -4.08
CA ASP A 157 -16.69 -4.63 -3.37
C ASP A 157 -16.58 -3.26 -4.04
N PHE A 158 -16.29 -2.28 -3.24
CA PHE A 158 -16.12 -0.89 -3.66
C PHE A 158 -14.88 -0.26 -3.00
N LYS A 159 -14.44 0.83 -3.55
CA LYS A 159 -13.48 1.76 -2.93
C LYS A 159 -14.04 3.17 -2.95
N PHE A 160 -13.53 4.06 -2.12
CA PHE A 160 -13.82 5.48 -2.24
C PHE A 160 -12.78 6.16 -3.12
N ASP A 161 -13.25 6.94 -4.09
CA ASP A 161 -12.44 7.92 -4.80
C ASP A 161 -12.59 9.26 -4.08
N VAL A 162 -11.49 9.71 -3.49
CA VAL A 162 -11.43 10.95 -2.71
C VAL A 162 -10.94 12.07 -3.61
N ARG A 163 -11.66 13.20 -3.66
CA ARG A 163 -11.31 14.34 -4.49
C ARG A 163 -11.48 15.67 -3.77
N ILE A 164 -10.50 16.53 -3.95
CA ILE A 164 -10.50 17.91 -3.46
C ILE A 164 -10.56 18.84 -4.68
N ARG A 165 -11.78 19.21 -5.06
CA ARG A 165 -12.04 19.98 -6.30
C ARG A 165 -11.34 21.33 -6.30
N SER A 166 -11.32 22.04 -5.18
CA SER A 166 -10.66 23.34 -5.04
C SER A 166 -9.13 23.30 -5.22
N ARG A 167 -8.54 22.08 -5.28
CA ARG A 167 -7.09 21.85 -5.45
C ARG A 167 -6.80 20.98 -6.69
N GLY A 168 -7.49 21.24 -7.80
CA GLY A 168 -7.25 20.55 -9.08
C GLY A 168 -7.60 19.05 -9.04
N ASN A 169 -8.64 18.67 -8.28
CA ASN A 169 -9.03 17.27 -8.06
C ASN A 169 -7.95 16.43 -7.36
N ALA A 170 -7.13 17.04 -6.51
CA ALA A 170 -6.14 16.37 -5.69
C ALA A 170 -6.79 15.26 -4.83
N ARG A 171 -6.04 14.20 -4.52
CA ARG A 171 -6.51 13.07 -3.69
C ARG A 171 -6.27 13.30 -2.19
N GLY A 172 -5.51 14.32 -1.83
CA GLY A 172 -5.24 14.70 -0.44
C GLY A 172 -4.96 16.19 -0.28
N ILE A 173 -4.88 16.64 0.97
CA ILE A 173 -4.52 18.01 1.33
C ILE A 173 -3.02 18.05 1.55
N TYR A 174 -2.30 18.71 0.65
CA TYR A 174 -0.87 18.92 0.77
C TYR A 174 -0.54 20.39 0.66
N LEU A 175 -0.26 21.02 1.82
CA LEU A 175 0.13 22.41 1.94
C LEU A 175 1.67 22.48 1.93
N ARG A 176 2.24 23.16 0.96
CA ARG A 176 3.70 23.20 0.75
C ARG A 176 4.32 24.57 1.00
N GLU A 177 3.57 25.60 0.65
CA GLU A 177 4.08 26.96 0.67
C GLU A 177 3.77 27.64 2.02
N PRO A 178 4.67 28.54 2.53
CA PRO A 178 4.44 29.22 3.78
C PRO A 178 3.08 29.91 3.85
N PHE A 179 2.65 30.58 2.79
CA PHE A 179 1.35 31.26 2.73
C PHE A 179 0.14 30.32 2.76
N GLU A 180 0.35 29.03 2.50
CA GLU A 180 -0.70 28.00 2.61
C GLU A 180 -0.88 27.54 4.07
N VAL A 181 0.16 27.61 4.91
CA VAL A 181 0.11 27.14 6.31
C VAL A 181 -0.15 28.25 7.32
N ASP A 182 -0.04 29.52 6.93
CA ASP A 182 -0.22 30.70 7.80
C ASP A 182 -1.67 31.00 8.20
N ARG A 183 -2.64 30.25 7.65
CA ARG A 183 -4.07 30.50 7.86
C ARG A 183 -4.88 29.22 7.92
N VAL A 184 -6.04 29.33 8.55
CA VAL A 184 -7.02 28.24 8.57
C VAL A 184 -7.65 28.09 7.18
N HIS A 185 -7.69 26.87 6.68
CA HIS A 185 -8.33 26.49 5.43
C HIS A 185 -9.59 25.66 5.67
N SER A 186 -10.67 26.00 4.97
CA SER A 186 -11.83 25.14 4.82
C SER A 186 -11.77 24.47 3.46
N VAL A 187 -11.75 23.15 3.45
CA VAL A 187 -11.58 22.35 2.22
C VAL A 187 -12.74 21.37 2.07
N SER A 188 -13.44 21.45 0.94
CA SER A 188 -14.49 20.49 0.60
C SER A 188 -13.87 19.23 0.03
N VAL A 189 -14.14 18.09 0.67
CA VAL A 189 -13.70 16.76 0.23
C VAL A 189 -14.90 16.01 -0.34
N THR A 190 -14.79 15.57 -1.59
CA THR A 190 -15.79 14.74 -2.25
C THR A 190 -15.39 13.27 -2.12
N LEU A 191 -16.27 12.44 -1.61
CA LEU A 191 -16.10 10.98 -1.47
C LEU A 191 -17.08 10.29 -2.43
N ASN A 192 -16.55 9.64 -3.46
CA ASN A 192 -17.37 8.91 -4.43
C ASN A 192 -17.12 7.39 -4.27
N PRO A 193 -18.16 6.58 -4.03
CA PRO A 193 -18.01 5.13 -4.05
C PRO A 193 -17.78 4.65 -5.48
N VAL A 194 -16.69 3.92 -5.70
CA VAL A 194 -16.37 3.29 -6.99
C VAL A 194 -16.52 1.79 -6.82
N PHE A 195 -17.52 1.24 -7.45
CA PHE A 195 -17.84 -0.19 -7.38
C PHE A 195 -17.05 -1.00 -8.41
N HIS A 196 -16.86 -2.28 -8.12
CA HIS A 196 -16.33 -3.20 -9.11
C HIS A 196 -17.30 -3.28 -10.32
N ARG A 197 -16.74 -3.55 -11.50
CA ARG A 197 -17.51 -3.55 -12.77
C ARG A 197 -18.72 -4.49 -12.76
N ASP A 198 -18.66 -5.57 -12.01
CA ASP A 198 -19.70 -6.60 -11.93
C ASP A 198 -20.82 -6.24 -10.91
N ALA A 199 -20.76 -5.07 -10.27
CA ALA A 199 -21.75 -4.62 -9.30
C ALA A 199 -23.08 -4.31 -9.98
N LYS A 200 -24.18 -4.89 -9.46
CA LYS A 200 -25.52 -4.65 -9.97
C LYS A 200 -26.01 -3.22 -9.67
N PRO A 201 -26.78 -2.58 -10.56
CA PRO A 201 -27.28 -1.23 -10.32
C PRO A 201 -28.06 -1.08 -9.01
N THR A 202 -28.86 -2.09 -8.67
CA THR A 202 -29.63 -2.12 -7.40
C THR A 202 -28.76 -2.10 -6.17
N GLU A 203 -27.62 -2.77 -6.18
CA GLU A 203 -26.65 -2.80 -5.07
C GLU A 203 -26.03 -1.43 -4.86
N LYS A 204 -25.65 -0.76 -5.96
CA LYS A 204 -25.09 0.61 -5.92
C LYS A 204 -26.08 1.59 -5.29
N ILE A 205 -27.31 1.59 -5.77
CA ILE A 205 -28.38 2.47 -5.25
C ILE A 205 -28.65 2.19 -3.77
N ASN A 206 -28.73 0.93 -3.37
CA ASN A 206 -28.99 0.57 -1.96
C ASN A 206 -27.81 0.95 -1.05
N PHE A 207 -26.59 0.86 -1.55
CA PHE A 207 -25.40 1.29 -0.79
C PHE A 207 -25.38 2.82 -0.62
N GLU A 208 -25.62 3.58 -1.69
CA GLU A 208 -25.66 5.05 -1.66
C GLU A 208 -26.76 5.55 -0.72
N LYS A 209 -27.96 4.96 -0.77
CA LYS A 209 -29.05 5.27 0.18
C LYS A 209 -28.64 5.06 1.63
N ARG A 210 -27.90 3.97 1.94
CA ARG A 210 -27.42 3.72 3.32
C ARG A 210 -26.38 4.73 3.77
N LEU A 211 -25.55 5.25 2.88
CA LEU A 211 -24.58 6.31 3.21
C LEU A 211 -25.26 7.65 3.51
N LEU A 212 -26.33 7.96 2.80
CA LEU A 212 -27.09 9.22 3.00
C LEU A 212 -27.95 9.21 4.28
N LEU A 213 -28.23 8.04 4.86
CA LEU A 213 -29.05 7.89 6.06
C LEU A 213 -28.25 7.83 7.38
N ARG A 214 -26.94 8.07 7.32
CA ARG A 214 -26.03 8.14 8.47
C ARG A 214 -25.49 9.54 8.66
#